data_5ea34a2987588df31946686c5234e3b7
#
_entry.id   5ea34a2987588df31946686c5234e3b7
#
_cell.length_a   1.000
_cell.length_b   1.000
_cell.length_c   1.000
_cell.angle_alpha   90.00
_cell.angle_beta   90.00
_cell.angle_gamma   90.00
#
_symmetry.space_group_name_H-M   'P 1'
#
loop_
_entity.id
_entity.type
_entity.pdbx_description
1 polymer ?
#
loop_
_entity_poly.entity_id
_entity_poly.type
_entity_poly.pdbx_seq_one_letter_code
_entity_poly.pdbx_strand_id
1 'polypeptide(L)'
;MRRANEDLRLQAEFGAAIRTLFPNCPAGRAEAIARHAATRGSGRIGRSAAGRALDPEAVRLAVAASVRHIDTSFDELLMSGVDRETARHRVGEHVEEVLRDWRATSR
;
A
#
# COMPACT_ATOMS: atom_id res chain seq x y z
N MET A 1 -14.65 -11.60 17.66
CA MET A 1 -15.75 -11.30 16.75
C MET A 1 -15.79 -9.86 16.33
N ARG A 2 -15.89 -8.97 17.30
CA ARG A 2 -15.97 -7.56 16.98
C ARG A 2 -14.74 -7.08 16.21
N ARG A 3 -13.57 -7.53 16.66
CA ARG A 3 -12.32 -7.13 16.01
C ARG A 3 -12.27 -7.61 14.57
N ALA A 4 -12.73 -8.82 14.31
CA ALA A 4 -12.73 -9.35 12.96
C ALA A 4 -13.62 -8.53 12.04
N ASN A 5 -14.79 -8.10 12.55
CA ASN A 5 -15.68 -7.26 11.77
C ASN A 5 -15.07 -5.90 11.48
N GLU A 6 -14.38 -5.34 12.46
CA GLU A 6 -13.72 -4.06 12.27
C GLU A 6 -12.59 -4.16 11.28
N ASP A 7 -11.85 -5.28 11.32
CA ASP A 7 -10.77 -5.49 10.35
C ASP A 7 -11.30 -5.61 8.94
N LEU A 8 -12.40 -6.31 8.76
CA LEU A 8 -13.00 -6.45 7.44
C LEU A 8 -13.53 -5.13 6.93
N ARG A 9 -14.10 -4.33 7.82
CA ARG A 9 -14.60 -3.02 7.43
C ARG A 9 -13.44 -2.11 7.01
N LEU A 10 -12.39 -2.07 7.80
CA LEU A 10 -11.24 -1.26 7.47
C LEU A 10 -10.61 -1.72 6.16
N GLN A 11 -10.54 -3.03 5.96
CA GLN A 11 -10.00 -3.56 4.72
C GLN A 11 -10.84 -3.11 3.52
N ALA A 12 -12.16 -3.15 3.64
CA ALA A 12 -13.02 -2.73 2.55
C ALA A 12 -12.87 -1.25 2.26
N GLU A 13 -12.79 -0.44 3.32
CA GLU A 13 -12.63 1.00 3.16
C GLU A 13 -11.27 1.36 2.56
N PHE A 14 -10.24 0.64 3.00
CA PHE A 14 -8.91 0.87 2.47
C PHE A 14 -8.85 0.50 0.98
N GLY A 15 -9.45 -0.63 0.63
CA GLY A 15 -9.51 -1.03 -0.77
C GLY A 15 -10.24 -0.03 -1.64
N ALA A 16 -11.34 0.52 -1.12
CA ALA A 16 -12.08 1.53 -1.86
C ALA A 16 -11.22 2.79 -2.03
N ALA A 17 -10.48 3.17 -1.00
CA ALA A 17 -9.60 4.33 -1.09
C ALA A 17 -8.51 4.12 -2.13
N ILE A 18 -7.94 2.91 -2.19
CA ILE A 18 -6.95 2.62 -3.21
C ILE A 18 -7.54 2.77 -4.60
N ARG A 19 -8.73 2.22 -4.81
CA ARG A 19 -9.35 2.29 -6.13
C ARG A 19 -9.69 3.72 -6.53
N THR A 20 -9.97 4.56 -5.55
CA THR A 20 -10.25 5.97 -5.83
C THR A 20 -8.97 6.71 -6.24
N LEU A 21 -7.89 6.48 -5.51
CA LEU A 21 -6.63 7.19 -5.78
C LEU A 21 -5.86 6.57 -6.95
N PHE A 22 -6.02 5.27 -7.15
CA PHE A 22 -5.30 4.55 -8.19
C PHE A 22 -6.28 3.70 -9.00
N PRO A 23 -7.05 4.36 -9.89
CA PRO A 23 -8.13 3.64 -10.60
C PRO A 23 -7.63 2.47 -11.46
N ASN A 24 -6.37 2.52 -11.90
CA ASN A 24 -5.81 1.44 -12.72
C ASN A 24 -5.09 0.38 -11.93
N CYS A 25 -5.09 0.47 -10.61
CA CYS A 25 -4.48 -0.56 -9.79
C CYS A 25 -5.26 -1.87 -10.00
N PRO A 26 -4.57 -2.97 -10.31
CA PRO A 26 -5.28 -4.24 -10.47
C PRO A 26 -6.06 -4.60 -9.22
N ALA A 27 -7.26 -5.15 -9.41
CA ALA A 27 -8.16 -5.42 -8.29
C ALA A 27 -7.51 -6.35 -7.26
N GLY A 28 -6.82 -7.38 -7.71
CA GLY A 28 -6.16 -8.30 -6.79
C GLY A 28 -5.08 -7.63 -5.96
N ARG A 29 -4.36 -6.69 -6.57
CA ARG A 29 -3.34 -5.95 -5.85
C ARG A 29 -3.96 -5.01 -4.83
N ALA A 30 -5.04 -4.33 -5.20
CA ALA A 30 -5.72 -3.45 -4.27
C ALA A 30 -6.22 -4.22 -3.06
N GLU A 31 -6.78 -5.39 -3.28
CA GLU A 31 -7.26 -6.22 -2.19
C GLU A 31 -6.13 -6.69 -1.28
N ALA A 32 -5.02 -7.11 -1.88
CA ALA A 32 -3.88 -7.58 -1.09
C ALA A 32 -3.29 -6.47 -0.26
N ILE A 33 -3.17 -5.28 -0.83
CA ILE A 33 -2.63 -4.13 -0.12
C ILE A 33 -3.57 -3.77 1.03
N ALA A 34 -4.88 -3.76 0.76
CA ALA A 34 -5.86 -3.41 1.78
C ALA A 34 -5.85 -4.41 2.92
N ARG A 35 -5.72 -5.69 2.61
CA ARG A 35 -5.68 -6.73 3.64
C ARG A 35 -4.45 -6.56 4.53
N HIS A 36 -3.32 -6.31 3.91
CA HIS A 36 -2.08 -6.11 4.66
C HIS A 36 -2.16 -4.88 5.55
N ALA A 37 -2.68 -3.79 5.01
CA ALA A 37 -2.77 -2.54 5.76
C ALA A 37 -3.74 -2.67 6.93
N ALA A 38 -4.86 -3.34 6.72
CA ALA A 38 -5.84 -3.52 7.78
C ALA A 38 -5.27 -4.39 8.90
N THR A 39 -4.55 -5.44 8.52
CA THR A 39 -3.93 -6.32 9.50
C THR A 39 -2.93 -5.56 10.36
N ARG A 40 -2.10 -4.74 9.74
CA ARG A 40 -1.09 -3.98 10.46
C ARG A 40 -1.69 -2.92 11.36
N GLY A 41 -2.80 -2.31 10.94
CA GLY A 41 -3.44 -1.27 11.71
C GLY A 41 -4.31 -1.78 12.82
N SER A 42 -4.71 -3.04 12.73
CA SER A 42 -5.70 -3.61 13.61
C SER A 42 -5.15 -3.80 15.01
N GLY A 43 -5.91 -3.35 16.00
CA GLY A 43 -5.59 -3.63 17.39
C GLY A 43 -4.41 -2.91 17.96
N ARG A 44 -3.82 -1.98 17.21
CA ARG A 44 -2.64 -1.30 17.73
C ARG A 44 -2.96 -0.04 18.51
N ILE A 45 -3.71 0.87 17.93
CA ILE A 45 -3.88 2.17 18.55
C ILE A 45 -5.32 2.62 18.55
N GLY A 46 -6.21 1.84 18.05
CA GLY A 46 -7.61 2.17 18.10
C GLY A 46 -8.03 3.14 17.00
N ARG A 47 -8.98 3.97 17.32
CA ARG A 47 -9.69 4.78 16.34
C ARG A 47 -8.83 5.74 15.56
N SER A 48 -7.93 6.43 16.23
CA SER A 48 -7.14 7.41 15.54
C SER A 48 -6.20 6.76 14.55
N ALA A 49 -5.74 5.55 14.84
CA ALA A 49 -4.91 4.83 13.88
C ALA A 49 -5.72 4.46 12.65
N ALA A 50 -6.95 4.00 12.84
CA ALA A 50 -7.80 3.64 11.72
C ALA A 50 -8.12 4.87 10.86
N GLY A 51 -8.42 5.98 11.52
CA GLY A 51 -8.69 7.22 10.79
C GLY A 51 -7.50 7.69 9.98
N ARG A 52 -6.32 7.60 10.57
CA ARG A 52 -5.12 8.01 9.87
C ARG A 52 -4.75 7.05 8.74
N ALA A 53 -5.09 5.77 8.89
CA ALA A 53 -4.81 4.79 7.85
C ALA A 53 -5.57 5.09 6.57
N LEU A 54 -6.70 5.79 6.66
CA LEU A 54 -7.49 6.13 5.49
C LEU A 54 -7.13 7.49 4.91
N ASP A 55 -6.21 8.21 5.54
CA ASP A 55 -5.67 9.45 4.99
C ASP A 55 -5.08 9.15 3.62
N PRO A 56 -5.39 9.97 2.59
CA PRO A 56 -4.86 9.73 1.24
C PRO A 56 -3.34 9.55 1.19
N GLU A 57 -2.61 10.30 2.00
CA GLU A 57 -1.16 10.13 2.02
C GLU A 57 -0.76 8.77 2.59
N ALA A 58 -1.44 8.33 3.65
CA ALA A 58 -1.16 7.01 4.22
C ALA A 58 -1.48 5.91 3.22
N VAL A 59 -2.58 6.07 2.49
CA VAL A 59 -2.95 5.09 1.46
C VAL A 59 -1.89 5.07 0.37
N ARG A 60 -1.45 6.23 -0.08
CA ARG A 60 -0.41 6.32 -1.10
C ARG A 60 0.87 5.62 -0.65
N LEU A 61 1.26 5.86 0.60
CA LEU A 61 2.48 5.24 1.12
C LEU A 61 2.35 3.72 1.20
N ALA A 62 1.17 3.21 1.55
CA ALA A 62 0.96 1.77 1.59
C ALA A 62 1.06 1.16 0.20
N VAL A 63 0.50 1.83 -0.79
CA VAL A 63 0.57 1.35 -2.16
C VAL A 63 2.02 1.40 -2.65
N ALA A 64 2.72 2.50 -2.37
CA ALA A 64 4.11 2.62 -2.78
C ALA A 64 4.99 1.54 -2.16
N ALA A 65 4.75 1.22 -0.89
CA ALA A 65 5.52 0.17 -0.23
C ALA A 65 5.28 -1.19 -0.88
N SER A 66 4.03 -1.47 -1.24
CA SER A 66 3.71 -2.72 -1.92
C SER A 66 4.42 -2.80 -3.27
N VAL A 67 4.37 -1.72 -4.04
CA VAL A 67 5.03 -1.69 -5.33
C VAL A 67 6.53 -1.91 -5.17
N ARG A 68 7.12 -1.27 -4.15
CA ARG A 68 8.55 -1.42 -3.91
C ARG A 68 8.92 -2.87 -3.67
N HIS A 69 8.16 -3.57 -2.84
CA HIS A 69 8.48 -4.95 -2.49
C HIS A 69 8.16 -5.95 -3.61
N ILE A 70 7.09 -5.72 -4.33
CA ILE A 70 6.60 -6.73 -5.27
C ILE A 70 7.06 -6.45 -6.70
N ASP A 71 7.08 -5.19 -7.09
CA ASP A 71 7.30 -4.84 -8.49
C ASP A 71 8.72 -4.38 -8.79
N THR A 72 9.60 -4.33 -7.78
CA THR A 72 10.97 -3.91 -7.98
C THR A 72 11.92 -4.92 -7.35
N SER A 73 13.22 -4.73 -7.57
CA SER A 73 14.24 -5.58 -7.00
C SER A 73 14.68 -5.12 -5.61
N PHE A 74 13.84 -4.33 -4.93
CA PHE A 74 14.21 -3.74 -3.64
C PHE A 74 14.65 -4.80 -2.62
N ASP A 75 13.83 -5.86 -2.47
CA ASP A 75 14.16 -6.89 -1.48
C ASP A 75 15.45 -7.61 -1.83
N GLU A 76 15.66 -7.86 -3.12
CA GLU A 76 16.89 -8.53 -3.57
C GLU A 76 18.12 -7.66 -3.30
N LEU A 77 17.98 -6.35 -3.47
CA LEU A 77 19.09 -5.45 -3.18
C LEU A 77 19.44 -5.50 -1.71
N LEU A 78 18.42 -5.50 -0.85
CA LEU A 78 18.68 -5.60 0.59
C LEU A 78 19.37 -6.91 0.94
N MET A 79 18.92 -8.00 0.34
CA MET A 79 19.51 -9.30 0.63
C MET A 79 20.95 -9.39 0.15
N SER A 80 21.31 -8.63 -0.88
CA SER A 80 22.66 -8.62 -1.38
C SER A 80 23.57 -7.64 -0.63
N GLY A 81 23.06 -6.98 0.41
CA GLY A 81 23.86 -6.12 1.24
C GLY A 81 23.77 -4.65 0.95
N VAL A 82 22.93 -4.25 0.01
CA VAL A 82 22.74 -2.82 -0.27
C VAL A 82 21.95 -2.22 0.88
N ASP A 83 22.37 -1.08 1.40
CA ASP A 83 21.65 -0.46 2.50
C ASP A 83 20.28 0.02 2.03
N ARG A 84 19.39 0.17 3.01
CA ARG A 84 17.98 0.44 2.71
C ARG A 84 17.78 1.74 1.93
N GLU A 85 18.49 2.78 2.33
CA GLU A 85 18.32 4.07 1.67
C GLU A 85 18.79 4.03 0.22
N THR A 86 19.92 3.42 -0.02
CA THR A 86 20.43 3.27 -1.37
C THR A 86 19.50 2.40 -2.22
N ALA A 87 18.98 1.32 -1.64
CA ALA A 87 18.07 0.45 -2.36
C ALA A 87 16.80 1.20 -2.74
N ARG A 88 16.25 1.99 -1.81
CA ARG A 88 15.06 2.79 -2.10
C ARG A 88 15.31 3.78 -3.21
N HIS A 89 16.49 4.40 -3.19
CA HIS A 89 16.82 5.36 -4.23
C HIS A 89 16.90 4.69 -5.59
N ARG A 90 17.51 3.51 -5.62
CA ARG A 90 17.70 2.82 -6.90
C ARG A 90 16.38 2.42 -7.55
N VAL A 91 15.39 2.03 -6.76
CA VAL A 91 14.12 1.57 -7.32
C VAL A 91 13.06 2.67 -7.34
N GLY A 92 13.39 3.86 -6.82
CA GLY A 92 12.39 4.91 -6.64
C GLY A 92 11.73 5.34 -7.93
N GLU A 93 12.51 5.45 -9.00
CA GLU A 93 11.97 5.88 -10.28
C GLU A 93 10.96 4.87 -10.81
N HIS A 94 11.26 3.60 -10.67
CA HIS A 94 10.35 2.55 -11.11
C HIS A 94 9.08 2.54 -10.28
N VAL A 95 9.20 2.75 -8.96
CA VAL A 95 8.03 2.85 -8.10
C VAL A 95 7.13 3.98 -8.56
N GLU A 96 7.71 5.15 -8.82
CA GLU A 96 6.92 6.29 -9.27
C GLU A 96 6.26 6.04 -10.62
N GLU A 97 6.94 5.31 -11.47
CA GLU A 97 6.39 4.95 -12.78
C GLU A 97 5.14 4.10 -12.62
N VAL A 98 5.20 3.08 -11.78
CA VAL A 98 4.05 2.22 -11.54
C VAL A 98 2.91 3.00 -10.93
N LEU A 99 3.21 3.85 -9.94
CA LEU A 99 2.17 4.67 -9.30
C LEU A 99 1.51 5.60 -10.30
N ARG A 100 2.29 6.16 -11.20
CA ARG A 100 1.74 7.04 -12.22
C ARG A 100 0.80 6.28 -13.15
N ASP A 101 1.20 5.08 -13.55
CA ASP A 101 0.34 4.25 -14.40
C ASP A 101 -0.96 3.88 -13.68
N TRP A 102 -0.87 3.57 -12.39
CA TRP A 102 -2.05 3.17 -11.64
C TRP A 102 -2.98 4.35 -11.38
N ARG A 103 -2.43 5.57 -11.34
CA ARG A 103 -3.24 6.77 -11.15
C ARG A 103 -3.93 7.22 -12.42
N ALA A 104 -3.42 6.84 -13.57
CA ALA A 104 -3.98 7.29 -14.83
C ALA A 104 -5.40 6.76 -14.97
N THR A 105 -6.29 7.62 -15.46
CA THR A 105 -7.65 7.18 -15.70
C THR A 105 -7.76 6.64 -17.12
N SER A 106 -8.45 5.52 -17.22
CA SER A 106 -8.73 4.93 -18.54
C SER A 106 -9.69 5.79 -19.33
N ARG A 107 -9.48 5.88 -20.61
CA ARG A 107 -10.38 6.65 -21.46
C ARG A 107 -10.87 5.82 -22.57
#